data_c18ad321b1216ae870977ef5240b2e6e
#
_entry.id   c18ad321b1216ae870977ef5240b2e6e
#
_cell.length_a   1.000
_cell.length_b   1.000
_cell.length_c   1.000
_cell.angle_alpha   90.00
_cell.angle_beta   90.00
_cell.angle_gamma   90.00
#
_symmetry.space_group_name_H-M   'P 1'
#
loop_
_entity.id
_entity.type
_entity.pdbx_description
1 polymer ?
#
loop_
_entity_poly.entity_id
_entity_poly.type
_entity_poly.pdbx_seq_one_letter_code
_entity_poly.pdbx_strand_id
1 'polypeptide(L)'
;DSVYYTDLASKIAELIKAEIGKGIKAEEICVIAPQWFMLFDLSGKLRLLLPDVPFGAPDISPIKYDPMNPLFLIAKLLFMPAGKNIRLRKRIATEFISIIRDDFRIMVSDNIQSYDVLSAVNCCRHIDADGIICLRVAIQKVFALLNICVSKESSLSELKASFLMKSAQE
;
A
#
# COMPACT_ATOMS: atom_id res chain seq x y z
N ASP A 1 -12.47 -30.05 4.51
CA ASP A 1 -12.15 -28.83 3.71
C ASP A 1 -10.65 -28.62 3.48
N SER A 2 -9.76 -29.04 4.42
CA SER A 2 -8.31 -28.86 4.28
C SER A 2 -7.66 -29.71 3.17
N VAL A 3 -8.22 -30.86 2.84
CA VAL A 3 -7.69 -31.80 1.82
C VAL A 3 -7.83 -31.22 0.41
N TYR A 4 -8.92 -30.52 0.10
CA TYR A 4 -9.15 -29.89 -1.22
C TYR A 4 -8.13 -28.79 -1.54
N TYR A 5 -7.77 -27.97 -0.56
CA TYR A 5 -6.81 -26.87 -0.77
C TYR A 5 -5.37 -27.36 -0.97
N THR A 6 -5.00 -28.50 -0.36
CA THR A 6 -3.65 -29.07 -0.55
C THR A 6 -3.50 -29.65 -1.95
N ASP A 7 -4.53 -30.31 -2.46
CA ASP A 7 -4.57 -30.86 -3.82
C ASP A 7 -4.56 -29.75 -4.87
N LEU A 8 -5.29 -28.64 -4.66
CA LEU A 8 -5.32 -27.50 -5.56
C LEU A 8 -3.94 -26.81 -5.66
N ALA A 9 -3.26 -26.59 -4.55
CA ALA A 9 -1.93 -25.98 -4.56
C ALA A 9 -0.90 -26.82 -5.31
N SER A 10 -0.94 -28.15 -5.13
CA SER A 10 -0.08 -29.09 -5.85
C SER A 10 -0.34 -29.06 -7.35
N LYS A 11 -1.60 -29.07 -7.76
CA LYS A 11 -1.96 -28.97 -9.20
C LYS A 11 -1.53 -27.67 -9.82
N ILE A 12 -1.70 -26.54 -9.12
CA ILE A 12 -1.24 -25.23 -9.62
C ILE A 12 0.29 -25.22 -9.71
N ALA A 13 1.00 -25.77 -8.74
CA ALA A 13 2.46 -25.88 -8.78
C ALA A 13 2.95 -26.71 -9.99
N GLU A 14 2.28 -27.83 -10.28
CA GLU A 14 2.57 -28.65 -11.46
C GLU A 14 2.32 -27.88 -12.76
N LEU A 15 1.23 -27.14 -12.88
CA LEU A 15 0.94 -26.30 -14.04
C LEU A 15 2.00 -25.22 -14.23
N ILE A 16 2.40 -24.53 -13.16
CA ILE A 16 3.46 -23.52 -13.22
C ILE A 16 4.78 -24.15 -13.69
N LYS A 17 5.17 -25.30 -13.13
CA LYS A 17 6.38 -26.03 -13.59
C LYS A 17 6.29 -26.42 -15.05
N ALA A 18 5.13 -26.89 -15.50
CA ALA A 18 4.93 -27.26 -16.90
C ALA A 18 5.05 -26.06 -17.85
N GLU A 19 4.52 -24.90 -17.49
CA GLU A 19 4.63 -23.70 -18.31
C GLU A 19 6.07 -23.15 -18.34
N ILE A 20 6.76 -23.16 -17.20
CA ILE A 20 8.19 -22.79 -17.14
C ILE A 20 9.02 -23.78 -18.00
N GLY A 21 8.69 -25.07 -17.96
CA GLY A 21 9.34 -26.10 -18.79
C GLY A 21 9.14 -25.91 -20.30
N LYS A 22 8.09 -25.20 -20.71
CA LYS A 22 7.85 -24.77 -22.11
C LYS A 22 8.61 -23.51 -22.49
N GLY A 23 9.35 -22.90 -21.56
CA GLY A 23 10.13 -21.68 -21.77
C GLY A 23 9.42 -20.39 -21.41
N ILE A 24 8.22 -20.45 -20.81
CA ILE A 24 7.53 -19.26 -20.29
C ILE A 24 8.26 -18.80 -19.03
N LYS A 25 8.56 -17.51 -18.95
CA LYS A 25 9.23 -16.95 -17.78
C LYS A 25 8.27 -16.90 -16.58
N ALA A 26 8.79 -17.11 -15.39
CA ALA A 26 7.98 -17.08 -14.16
C ALA A 26 7.21 -15.75 -13.99
N GLU A 27 7.80 -14.63 -14.39
CA GLU A 27 7.22 -13.28 -14.37
C GLU A 27 6.02 -13.09 -15.32
N GLU A 28 5.85 -13.98 -16.29
CA GLU A 28 4.74 -13.96 -17.25
C GLU A 28 3.55 -14.83 -16.79
N ILE A 29 3.73 -15.58 -15.69
CA ILE A 29 2.69 -16.47 -15.16
C ILE A 29 1.94 -15.76 -14.03
N CYS A 30 0.63 -15.65 -14.16
CA CYS A 30 -0.24 -15.04 -13.17
C CYS A 30 -1.29 -16.04 -12.68
N VAL A 31 -1.44 -16.16 -11.37
CA VAL A 31 -2.50 -16.95 -10.73
C VAL A 31 -3.55 -15.96 -10.19
N ILE A 32 -4.79 -16.12 -10.63
CA ILE A 32 -5.91 -15.26 -10.27
C ILE A 32 -6.90 -16.04 -9.42
N ALA A 33 -7.40 -15.45 -8.35
CA ALA A 33 -8.47 -15.98 -7.54
C ALA A 33 -9.54 -14.91 -7.25
N PRO A 34 -10.81 -15.31 -7.04
CA PRO A 34 -11.90 -14.38 -6.81
C PRO A 34 -11.79 -13.62 -5.49
N GLN A 35 -11.01 -14.10 -4.54
CA GLN A 35 -10.87 -13.51 -3.21
C GLN A 35 -9.41 -13.53 -2.74
N TRP A 36 -8.97 -12.46 -2.11
CA TRP A 36 -7.59 -12.28 -1.64
C TRP A 36 -7.13 -13.33 -0.65
N PHE A 37 -7.97 -13.76 0.29
CA PHE A 37 -7.58 -14.77 1.28
C PHE A 37 -7.23 -16.12 0.65
N MET A 38 -7.84 -16.46 -0.50
CA MET A 38 -7.50 -17.68 -1.24
C MET A 38 -6.08 -17.60 -1.80
N LEU A 39 -5.67 -16.42 -2.28
CA LEU A 39 -4.31 -16.19 -2.77
C LEU A 39 -3.29 -16.22 -1.63
N PHE A 40 -3.65 -15.76 -0.44
CA PHE A 40 -2.78 -15.85 0.74
C PHE A 40 -2.39 -17.27 1.08
N ASP A 41 -3.40 -18.13 1.28
CA ASP A 41 -3.19 -19.56 1.58
C ASP A 41 -2.41 -20.27 0.47
N LEU A 42 -2.78 -19.97 -0.77
CA LEU A 42 -2.15 -20.55 -1.95
C LEU A 42 -0.69 -20.10 -2.06
N SER A 43 -0.40 -18.84 -1.83
CA SER A 43 0.97 -18.32 -1.94
C SER A 43 1.92 -18.95 -0.93
N GLY A 44 1.47 -19.13 0.31
CA GLY A 44 2.24 -19.84 1.34
C GLY A 44 2.59 -21.28 0.95
N LYS A 45 1.62 -22.00 0.37
CA LYS A 45 1.82 -23.37 -0.10
C LYS A 45 2.70 -23.44 -1.36
N LEU A 46 2.51 -22.53 -2.30
CA LEU A 46 3.31 -22.46 -3.52
C LEU A 46 4.79 -22.16 -3.24
N ARG A 47 5.09 -21.31 -2.25
CA ARG A 47 6.48 -21.05 -1.82
C ARG A 47 7.18 -22.33 -1.35
N LEU A 48 6.46 -23.24 -0.69
CA LEU A 48 7.01 -24.52 -0.26
C LEU A 48 7.18 -25.50 -1.43
N LEU A 49 6.27 -25.46 -2.40
CA LEU A 49 6.27 -26.38 -3.56
C LEU A 49 7.18 -25.93 -4.70
N LEU A 50 7.51 -24.65 -4.74
CA LEU A 50 8.27 -23.96 -5.80
C LEU A 50 9.36 -23.06 -5.20
N PRO A 51 10.30 -23.61 -4.40
CA PRO A 51 11.28 -22.79 -3.68
C PRO A 51 12.21 -22.00 -4.62
N ASP A 52 12.44 -22.51 -5.83
CA ASP A 52 13.36 -21.94 -6.82
C ASP A 52 12.66 -20.96 -7.79
N VAL A 53 11.33 -20.80 -7.68
CA VAL A 53 10.57 -19.91 -8.55
C VAL A 53 10.32 -18.59 -7.84
N PRO A 54 10.91 -17.45 -8.30
CA PRO A 54 10.60 -16.16 -7.75
C PRO A 54 9.16 -15.77 -8.11
N PHE A 55 8.34 -15.46 -7.12
CA PHE A 55 7.02 -14.89 -7.37
C PHE A 55 6.62 -13.91 -6.29
N GLY A 56 5.95 -12.86 -6.71
CA GLY A 56 5.30 -11.92 -5.81
C GLY A 56 4.04 -12.57 -5.23
N ALA A 57 3.89 -12.52 -3.93
CA ALA A 57 2.71 -13.00 -3.27
C ALA A 57 1.84 -11.83 -2.82
N PRO A 58 0.51 -11.98 -2.79
CA PRO A 58 -0.41 -10.91 -2.41
C PRO A 58 -0.52 -10.64 -0.91
N ASP A 59 0.23 -11.33 -0.06
CA ASP A 59 0.54 -10.82 1.28
C ASP A 59 1.25 -9.46 1.21
N ILE A 60 1.71 -9.16 0.02
CA ILE A 60 2.19 -7.86 -0.41
C ILE A 60 1.15 -7.25 -1.34
N SER A 61 -0.06 -7.02 -0.86
CA SER A 61 -0.85 -5.98 -1.49
C SER A 61 -0.07 -4.68 -1.31
N PRO A 62 0.38 -4.03 -2.39
CA PRO A 62 1.16 -2.79 -2.27
C PRO A 62 0.41 -1.70 -1.51
N ILE A 63 -0.88 -1.89 -1.28
CA ILE A 63 -1.70 -1.04 -0.42
C ILE A 63 -2.64 -1.95 0.36
N LYS A 64 -2.15 -2.56 1.44
CA LYS A 64 -3.02 -3.21 2.41
C LYS A 64 -4.03 -2.17 2.91
N TYR A 65 -5.31 -2.50 2.82
CA TYR A 65 -6.34 -1.63 3.38
C TYR A 65 -6.12 -1.49 4.88
N ASP A 66 -5.41 -0.45 5.25
CA ASP A 66 -5.18 -0.07 6.63
C ASP A 66 -5.66 1.38 6.80
N PRO A 67 -6.90 1.57 7.27
CA PRO A 67 -7.47 2.90 7.45
C PRO A 67 -6.73 3.73 8.50
N MET A 68 -5.93 3.08 9.36
CA MET A 68 -5.09 3.74 10.37
C MET A 68 -3.71 4.11 9.83
N ASN A 69 -3.37 3.71 8.62
CA ASN A 69 -2.11 4.06 7.99
C ASN A 69 -2.20 5.42 7.28
N PRO A 70 -1.53 6.46 7.76
CA PRO A 70 -1.58 7.79 7.15
C PRO A 70 -1.09 7.83 5.71
N LEU A 71 -0.11 7.01 5.35
CA LEU A 71 0.38 6.95 3.96
C LEU A 71 -0.69 6.37 3.03
N PHE A 72 -1.44 5.38 3.50
CA PHE A 72 -2.59 4.85 2.77
C PHE A 72 -3.66 5.93 2.56
N LEU A 73 -3.93 6.77 3.56
CA LEU A 73 -4.90 7.85 3.44
C LEU A 73 -4.44 8.91 2.42
N ILE A 74 -3.14 9.27 2.41
CA ILE A 74 -2.58 10.17 1.39
C ILE A 74 -2.69 9.55 0.00
N ALA A 75 -2.31 8.28 -0.17
CA ALA A 75 -2.45 7.56 -1.44
C ALA A 75 -3.90 7.54 -1.91
N LYS A 76 -4.84 7.23 -1.02
CA LYS A 76 -6.27 7.23 -1.32
C LYS A 76 -6.75 8.62 -1.76
N LEU A 77 -6.33 9.68 -1.07
CA LEU A 77 -6.66 11.05 -1.47
C LEU A 77 -6.07 11.42 -2.82
N LEU A 78 -4.85 10.98 -3.13
CA LEU A 78 -4.16 11.26 -4.39
C LEU A 78 -4.85 10.59 -5.57
N PHE A 79 -5.23 9.31 -5.44
CA PHE A 79 -5.81 8.54 -6.54
C PHE A 79 -7.34 8.68 -6.69
N MET A 80 -8.05 9.17 -5.66
CA MET A 80 -9.47 9.48 -5.79
C MET A 80 -9.71 10.70 -6.69
N PRO A 81 -10.68 10.66 -7.63
CA PRO A 81 -11.00 11.80 -8.50
C PRO A 81 -11.29 13.09 -7.70
N ALA A 82 -10.63 14.19 -8.06
CA ALA A 82 -10.71 15.45 -7.31
C ALA A 82 -12.13 16.06 -7.32
N GLY A 83 -12.82 15.98 -8.44
CA GLY A 83 -14.16 16.56 -8.61
C GLY A 83 -15.30 15.71 -8.10
N LYS A 84 -15.06 14.46 -7.72
CA LYS A 84 -16.07 13.55 -7.20
C LYS A 84 -15.85 13.29 -5.72
N ASN A 85 -16.96 13.06 -4.98
CA ASN A 85 -16.91 12.68 -3.56
C ASN A 85 -16.17 13.67 -2.64
N ILE A 86 -16.34 14.98 -2.83
CA ILE A 86 -15.68 16.03 -2.04
C ILE A 86 -15.90 15.81 -0.52
N ARG A 87 -17.12 15.42 -0.11
CA ARG A 87 -17.42 15.16 1.31
C ARG A 87 -16.61 13.99 1.87
N LEU A 88 -16.47 12.91 1.10
CA LEU A 88 -15.66 11.74 1.49
C LEU A 88 -14.18 12.10 1.58
N ARG A 89 -13.67 12.83 0.59
CA ARG A 89 -12.27 13.29 0.59
C ARG A 89 -11.97 14.20 1.79
N LYS A 90 -12.90 15.13 2.11
CA LYS A 90 -12.76 15.98 3.29
C LYS A 90 -12.73 15.15 4.58
N ARG A 91 -13.60 14.13 4.71
CA ARG A 91 -13.62 13.22 5.85
C ARG A 91 -12.29 12.47 5.99
N ILE A 92 -11.76 11.91 4.89
CA ILE A 92 -10.47 11.19 4.90
C ILE A 92 -9.33 12.14 5.31
N ALA A 93 -9.30 13.38 4.82
CA ALA A 93 -8.30 14.36 5.21
C ALA A 93 -8.41 14.76 6.68
N THR A 94 -9.63 14.87 7.22
CA THR A 94 -9.85 15.12 8.65
C THR A 94 -9.38 13.93 9.50
N GLU A 95 -9.73 12.71 9.09
CA GLU A 95 -9.31 11.46 9.74
C GLU A 95 -7.76 11.34 9.74
N PHE A 96 -7.12 11.66 8.64
CA PHE A 96 -5.67 11.72 8.54
C PHE A 96 -5.07 12.66 9.59
N ILE A 97 -5.60 13.89 9.74
CA ILE A 97 -5.11 14.85 10.74
C ILE A 97 -5.30 14.32 12.15
N SER A 98 -6.47 13.71 12.45
CA SER A 98 -6.74 13.12 13.77
C SER A 98 -5.76 11.98 14.06
N ILE A 99 -5.53 11.08 13.14
CA ILE A 99 -4.57 9.97 13.31
C ILE A 99 -3.16 10.52 13.60
N ILE A 100 -2.70 11.50 12.84
CA ILE A 100 -1.38 12.13 13.06
C ILE A 100 -1.29 12.75 14.46
N ARG A 101 -2.36 13.45 14.90
CA ARG A 101 -2.40 14.14 16.19
C ARG A 101 -2.57 13.17 17.36
N ASP A 102 -3.54 12.27 17.26
CA ASP A 102 -4.04 11.49 18.39
C ASP A 102 -3.27 10.17 18.55
N ASP A 103 -3.02 9.45 17.46
CA ASP A 103 -2.36 8.14 17.49
C ASP A 103 -0.83 8.26 17.44
N PHE A 104 -0.32 9.19 16.61
CA PHE A 104 1.12 9.42 16.48
C PHE A 104 1.64 10.52 17.39
N ARG A 105 0.75 11.23 18.11
CA ARG A 105 1.08 12.31 19.04
C ARG A 105 1.98 13.40 18.42
N ILE A 106 1.85 13.62 17.13
CA ILE A 106 2.56 14.67 16.41
C ILE A 106 1.79 15.97 16.57
N MET A 107 2.47 17.02 17.05
CA MET A 107 1.87 18.33 17.20
C MET A 107 1.58 18.94 15.83
N VAL A 108 0.30 18.99 15.49
CA VAL A 108 -0.20 19.65 14.28
C VAL A 108 -0.76 21.01 14.69
N SER A 109 -0.36 22.07 13.99
CA SER A 109 -0.90 23.43 14.23
C SER A 109 -2.41 23.43 14.05
N ASP A 110 -3.12 24.13 14.96
CA ASP A 110 -4.59 24.25 14.92
C ASP A 110 -5.10 24.98 13.67
N ASN A 111 -4.23 25.73 13.00
CA ASN A 111 -4.56 26.42 11.76
C ASN A 111 -4.63 25.47 10.55
N ILE A 112 -4.08 24.25 10.66
CA ILE A 112 -4.08 23.29 9.57
C ILE A 112 -5.41 22.51 9.57
N GLN A 113 -6.11 22.66 8.47
CA GLN A 113 -7.41 22.03 8.25
C GLN A 113 -7.35 20.96 7.13
N SER A 114 -8.42 20.19 7.03
CA SER A 114 -8.58 19.18 5.97
C SER A 114 -8.43 19.76 4.56
N TYR A 115 -8.78 21.02 4.36
CA TYR A 115 -8.62 21.70 3.08
C TYR A 115 -7.14 21.86 2.68
N ASP A 116 -6.27 22.16 3.63
CA ASP A 116 -4.84 22.35 3.37
C ASP A 116 -4.18 21.03 2.93
N VAL A 117 -4.55 19.93 3.60
CA VAL A 117 -4.12 18.58 3.19
C VAL A 117 -4.62 18.26 1.78
N LEU A 118 -5.89 18.53 1.47
CA LEU A 118 -6.45 18.30 0.15
C LEU A 118 -5.76 19.15 -0.92
N SER A 119 -5.45 20.40 -0.61
CA SER A 119 -4.72 21.30 -1.51
C SER A 119 -3.32 20.78 -1.81
N ALA A 120 -2.58 20.38 -0.77
CA ALA A 120 -1.24 19.80 -0.91
C ALA A 120 -1.23 18.55 -1.78
N VAL A 121 -2.21 17.65 -1.58
CA VAL A 121 -2.33 16.43 -2.38
C VAL A 121 -2.77 16.73 -3.82
N ASN A 122 -3.71 17.65 -4.02
CA ASN A 122 -4.22 17.98 -5.36
C ASN A 122 -3.16 18.61 -6.26
N CYS A 123 -2.25 19.42 -5.71
CA CYS A 123 -1.13 19.97 -6.45
C CYS A 123 -0.19 18.91 -7.06
N CYS A 124 -0.22 17.69 -6.54
CA CYS A 124 0.64 16.60 -7.03
C CYS A 124 0.02 15.80 -8.17
N ARG A 125 -1.26 16.00 -8.49
CA ARG A 125 -2.00 15.23 -9.51
C ARG A 125 -1.64 15.57 -10.94
N HIS A 126 -1.08 16.75 -11.16
CA HIS A 126 -0.70 17.27 -12.47
C HIS A 126 0.78 17.07 -12.78
N ILE A 127 1.46 16.29 -11.96
CA ILE A 127 2.85 15.91 -12.21
C ILE A 127 2.81 14.81 -13.28
N ASP A 128 3.40 15.08 -14.43
CA ASP A 128 3.57 14.11 -15.50
C ASP A 128 4.70 13.14 -15.12
N ALA A 129 4.38 12.22 -14.21
CA ALA A 129 5.32 11.27 -13.65
C ALA A 129 4.59 9.99 -13.23
N ASP A 130 5.37 8.95 -12.99
CA ASP A 130 4.91 7.68 -12.41
C ASP A 130 4.14 7.91 -11.10
N GLY A 131 3.11 7.11 -10.86
CA GLY A 131 2.26 7.18 -9.69
C GLY A 131 3.02 7.08 -8.36
N ILE A 132 4.13 6.34 -8.31
CA ILE A 132 5.01 6.24 -7.14
C ILE A 132 5.72 7.58 -6.89
N ILE A 133 6.17 8.25 -7.94
CA ILE A 133 6.80 9.57 -7.84
C ILE A 133 5.78 10.59 -7.36
N CYS A 134 4.57 10.58 -7.92
CA CYS A 134 3.48 11.44 -7.50
C CYS A 134 3.13 11.25 -6.03
N LEU A 135 3.06 10.00 -5.57
CA LEU A 135 2.80 9.67 -4.17
C LEU A 135 3.92 10.17 -3.25
N ARG A 136 5.18 9.97 -3.63
CA ARG A 136 6.33 10.47 -2.85
C ARG A 136 6.29 11.98 -2.70
N VAL A 137 6.02 12.71 -3.77
CA VAL A 137 5.90 14.18 -3.74
C VAL A 137 4.71 14.62 -2.89
N ALA A 138 3.57 13.91 -2.97
CA ALA A 138 2.40 14.21 -2.14
C ALA A 138 2.70 14.02 -0.65
N ILE A 139 3.36 12.92 -0.28
CA ILE A 139 3.79 12.66 1.10
C ILE A 139 4.72 13.78 1.58
N GLN A 140 5.74 14.14 0.80
CA GLN A 140 6.68 15.21 1.16
C GLN A 140 5.97 16.56 1.38
N LYS A 141 5.03 16.93 0.50
CA LYS A 141 4.27 18.19 0.63
C LYS A 141 3.36 18.19 1.85
N VAL A 142 2.66 17.08 2.12
CA VAL A 142 1.80 16.96 3.30
C VAL A 142 2.63 16.99 4.57
N PHE A 143 3.77 16.31 4.60
CA PHE A 143 4.66 16.31 5.76
C PHE A 143 5.28 17.69 6.00
N ALA A 144 5.67 18.39 4.94
CA ALA A 144 6.15 19.78 5.05
C ALA A 144 5.06 20.71 5.59
N LEU A 145 3.81 20.57 5.14
CA LEU A 145 2.65 21.31 5.66
C LEU A 145 2.46 21.08 7.16
N LEU A 146 2.66 19.85 7.62
CA LEU A 146 2.52 19.47 9.03
C LEU A 146 3.78 19.75 9.87
N ASN A 147 4.82 20.37 9.29
CA ASN A 147 6.15 20.53 9.89
C ASN A 147 6.78 19.21 10.38
N ILE A 148 6.43 18.09 9.75
CA ILE A 148 7.03 16.80 10.02
C ILE A 148 8.36 16.74 9.28
N CYS A 149 9.45 16.84 10.05
CA CYS A 149 10.81 16.84 9.49
C CYS A 149 11.28 15.41 9.30
N VAL A 150 11.25 14.93 8.06
CA VAL A 150 11.67 13.56 7.68
C VAL A 150 13.18 13.34 7.87
N SER A 151 13.96 14.41 8.09
CA SER A 151 15.42 14.37 8.24
C SER A 151 15.94 14.14 9.67
N LYS A 152 15.08 14.17 10.68
CA LYS A 152 15.49 13.89 12.06
C LYS A 152 15.34 12.40 12.37
N GLU A 153 16.44 11.71 12.56
CA GLU A 153 16.52 10.26 12.74
C GLU A 153 15.59 9.68 13.82
N SER A 154 15.29 10.39 14.89
CA SER A 154 14.45 9.89 15.98
C SER A 154 12.95 9.82 15.63
N SER A 155 12.42 10.83 14.96
CA SER A 155 11.04 10.81 14.48
C SER A 155 10.86 9.91 13.24
N LEU A 156 11.94 9.68 12.49
CA LEU A 156 11.93 8.79 11.34
C LEU A 156 11.96 7.32 11.76
N SER A 157 12.61 6.96 12.86
CA SER A 157 12.62 5.57 13.34
C SER A 157 11.26 5.14 13.84
N GLU A 158 10.53 6.02 14.54
CA GLU A 158 9.16 5.75 14.98
C GLU A 158 8.16 5.81 13.83
N LEU A 159 8.29 6.78 12.93
CA LEU A 159 7.51 6.85 11.69
C LEU A 159 7.85 5.71 10.73
N LYS A 160 9.12 5.33 10.57
CA LYS A 160 9.52 4.14 9.79
C LYS A 160 9.02 2.86 10.43
N ALA A 161 9.09 2.72 11.74
CA ALA A 161 8.54 1.56 12.42
C ALA A 161 7.02 1.47 12.22
N SER A 162 6.31 2.60 12.30
CA SER A 162 4.84 2.62 12.23
C SER A 162 4.27 2.72 10.82
N PHE A 163 4.90 3.49 9.91
CA PHE A 163 4.38 3.76 8.58
C PHE A 163 5.05 2.97 7.48
N LEU A 164 6.38 2.87 7.54
CA LEU A 164 7.16 2.29 6.46
C LEU A 164 7.44 0.81 6.67
N MET A 165 7.49 0.34 7.91
CA MET A 165 7.64 -1.10 8.12
C MET A 165 6.35 -1.86 7.84
N LYS A 166 5.17 -1.26 8.02
CA LYS A 166 3.91 -1.88 7.56
C LYS A 166 3.69 -1.80 6.06
N SER A 167 4.25 -0.80 5.37
CA SER A 167 4.11 -0.63 3.92
C SER A 167 5.36 -0.99 3.12
N ALA A 168 6.52 -1.21 3.73
CA ALA A 168 7.77 -1.60 3.07
C ALA A 168 8.26 -3.01 3.45
N GLN A 169 7.63 -3.67 4.39
CA GLN A 169 7.69 -5.14 4.53
C GLN A 169 6.70 -5.83 3.58
N GLU A 170 6.00 -5.05 2.88
CA GLU A 170 5.13 -5.33 1.78
C GLU A 170 5.79 -4.83 0.48
#